data_025ce5906655650c701c7526b1ccb597
#
_entry.id   025ce5906655650c701c7526b1ccb597
#
_cell.length_a   1.000
_cell.length_b   1.000
_cell.length_c   1.000
_cell.angle_alpha   90.00
_cell.angle_beta   90.00
_cell.angle_gamma   90.00
#
_symmetry.space_group_name_H-M   'P 1'
#
loop_
_entity.id
_entity.type
_entity.pdbx_description
1 polymer ?
#
loop_
_entity_poly.entity_id
_entity_poly.type
_entity_poly.pdbx_seq_one_letter_code
_entity_poly.pdbx_strand_id
1 'polypeptide(L)'
;DWNYRFGEPKILLTRLDQDQNPSPSIVLGAMENNITISVSCYPQNQTTGVTSNTSIVHKCTIENFPLQAWVNLIISLYGRTLDVYVDGKLVRTCVLPGVAKVNPNSNLQVTPGGGFSGYTSNFEYWDDATNPQQAYNIYKSGFGGSQIGNLFNQYRIQVNFLNNGIVEGSFEV
;
A
#
# COMPACT_ATOMS: atom_id res chain seq x y z
N ASP A 1 16.75 -8.41 -2.99
CA ASP A 1 17.54 -8.64 -4.21
C ASP A 1 16.63 -9.10 -5.34
N TRP A 2 16.57 -8.33 -6.43
CA TRP A 2 15.69 -8.63 -7.57
C TRP A 2 16.16 -9.87 -8.34
N ASN A 3 17.45 -10.14 -8.35
CA ASN A 3 18.02 -11.32 -8.98
C ASN A 3 17.71 -12.63 -8.24
N TYR A 4 17.26 -12.54 -6.99
CA TYR A 4 16.83 -13.70 -6.25
C TYR A 4 15.62 -14.36 -6.93
N ARG A 5 15.74 -15.61 -7.30
CA ARG A 5 14.72 -16.39 -8.05
C ARG A 5 14.31 -15.66 -9.34
N PHE A 6 15.28 -15.26 -10.13
CA PHE A 6 15.04 -14.67 -11.44
C PHE A 6 14.20 -15.63 -12.30
N GLY A 7 13.23 -15.10 -13.03
CA GLY A 7 12.29 -15.88 -13.82
C GLY A 7 11.05 -16.38 -13.05
N GLU A 8 11.02 -16.18 -11.71
CA GLU A 8 9.86 -16.55 -10.89
C GLU A 8 9.20 -15.31 -10.27
N PRO A 9 7.86 -15.23 -10.29
CA PRO A 9 7.16 -14.16 -9.59
C PRO A 9 7.33 -14.30 -8.07
N LYS A 10 7.52 -13.19 -7.38
CA LYS A 10 7.73 -13.14 -5.93
C LYS A 10 6.53 -12.50 -5.27
N ILE A 11 5.79 -13.29 -4.51
CA ILE A 11 4.55 -12.82 -3.89
C ILE A 11 4.87 -12.08 -2.61
N LEU A 12 4.49 -10.78 -2.54
CA LEU A 12 4.58 -9.99 -1.31
C LEU A 12 3.41 -10.27 -0.39
N LEU A 13 2.22 -10.34 -0.97
CA LEU A 13 0.98 -10.53 -0.25
C LEU A 13 -0.03 -11.18 -1.19
N THR A 14 -0.79 -12.11 -0.68
CA THR A 14 -1.91 -12.66 -1.42
C THR A 14 -3.06 -13.07 -0.49
N ARG A 15 -4.25 -12.83 -0.97
CA ARG A 15 -5.48 -13.36 -0.45
C ARG A 15 -6.22 -13.96 -1.63
N LEU A 16 -6.42 -15.26 -1.61
CA LEU A 16 -7.06 -15.99 -2.70
C LEU A 16 -8.44 -16.46 -2.26
N ASP A 17 -9.39 -16.43 -3.17
CA ASP A 17 -10.69 -17.05 -2.93
C ASP A 17 -10.63 -18.58 -3.14
N GLN A 18 -11.76 -19.26 -2.98
CA GLN A 18 -11.85 -20.72 -3.14
C GLN A 18 -11.50 -21.19 -4.57
N ASP A 19 -11.69 -20.31 -5.55
CA ASP A 19 -11.38 -20.57 -6.96
C ASP A 19 -9.97 -20.08 -7.33
N GLN A 20 -9.10 -19.79 -6.35
CA GLN A 20 -7.75 -19.26 -6.50
C GLN A 20 -7.68 -17.89 -7.20
N ASN A 21 -8.77 -17.11 -7.19
CA ASN A 21 -8.74 -15.75 -7.70
C ASN A 21 -8.18 -14.78 -6.66
N PRO A 22 -7.35 -13.81 -7.08
CA PRO A 22 -6.74 -12.83 -6.17
C PRO A 22 -7.77 -11.83 -5.62
N SER A 23 -7.68 -11.56 -4.30
CA SER A 23 -8.61 -10.65 -3.62
C SER A 23 -7.99 -9.94 -2.39
N PRO A 24 -6.92 -9.14 -2.48
CA PRO A 24 -5.98 -8.92 -3.60
C PRO A 24 -4.79 -9.88 -3.63
N SER A 25 -3.96 -9.77 -4.68
CA SER A 25 -2.60 -10.33 -4.72
C SER A 25 -1.61 -9.27 -5.20
N ILE A 26 -0.46 -9.18 -4.54
CA ILE A 26 0.62 -8.22 -4.82
C ILE A 26 1.87 -9.01 -5.12
N VAL A 27 2.40 -8.85 -6.33
CA VAL A 27 3.48 -9.69 -6.86
C VAL A 27 4.56 -8.83 -7.49
N LEU A 28 5.82 -9.09 -7.13
CA LEU A 28 6.98 -8.58 -7.86
C LEU A 28 7.20 -9.39 -9.13
N GLY A 29 7.50 -8.71 -10.21
CA GLY A 29 7.72 -9.33 -11.53
C GLY A 29 8.84 -10.36 -11.53
N ALA A 30 8.74 -11.31 -12.43
CA ALA A 30 9.70 -12.40 -12.56
C ALA A 30 11.05 -11.93 -13.14
N MET A 31 11.01 -11.05 -14.13
CA MET A 31 12.18 -10.61 -14.90
C MET A 31 12.38 -9.08 -14.85
N GLU A 32 11.33 -8.33 -14.50
CA GLU A 32 11.33 -6.88 -14.51
C GLU A 32 11.04 -6.36 -13.11
N ASN A 33 11.59 -5.18 -12.77
CA ASN A 33 11.35 -4.53 -11.48
C ASN A 33 9.98 -3.84 -11.42
N ASN A 34 8.95 -4.60 -11.75
CA ASN A 34 7.56 -4.17 -11.71
C ASN A 34 6.85 -4.78 -10.51
N ILE A 35 5.87 -4.08 -9.98
CA ILE A 35 4.94 -4.62 -9.00
C ILE A 35 3.54 -4.65 -9.61
N THR A 36 2.87 -5.79 -9.49
CA THR A 36 1.52 -5.98 -10.02
C THR A 36 0.55 -6.27 -8.89
N ILE A 37 -0.50 -5.48 -8.81
CA ILE A 37 -1.63 -5.66 -7.91
C ILE A 37 -2.76 -6.27 -8.72
N SER A 38 -3.20 -7.46 -8.35
CA SER A 38 -4.30 -8.17 -8.99
C SER A 38 -5.51 -8.19 -8.06
N VAL A 39 -6.67 -7.84 -8.58
CA VAL A 39 -7.93 -7.79 -7.84
C VAL A 39 -9.03 -8.43 -8.67
N SER A 40 -9.78 -9.34 -8.08
CA SER A 40 -10.97 -9.92 -8.68
C SER A 40 -12.14 -8.98 -8.54
N CYS A 41 -12.88 -8.79 -9.61
CA CYS A 41 -14.02 -7.88 -9.69
C CYS A 41 -15.26 -8.61 -10.22
N TYR A 42 -16.44 -8.13 -9.83
CA TYR A 42 -17.69 -8.50 -10.46
C TYR A 42 -17.82 -7.71 -11.75
N PRO A 43 -18.00 -8.37 -12.92
CA PRO A 43 -18.26 -7.63 -14.15
C PRO A 43 -19.61 -6.91 -14.05
N GLN A 44 -19.63 -5.63 -14.39
CA GLN A 44 -20.89 -4.91 -14.59
C GLN A 44 -21.38 -5.14 -16.02
N ASN A 45 -22.53 -5.78 -16.17
CA ASN A 45 -23.26 -5.76 -17.44
C ASN A 45 -23.82 -4.35 -17.65
N GLN A 46 -23.24 -3.59 -18.55
CA GLN A 46 -23.64 -2.22 -18.86
C GLN A 46 -25.11 -2.11 -19.32
N THR A 47 -25.72 -3.21 -19.80
CA THR A 47 -27.06 -3.22 -20.40
C THR A 47 -28.18 -3.49 -19.39
N THR A 48 -27.89 -4.14 -18.25
CA THR A 48 -28.95 -4.61 -17.32
C THR A 48 -28.72 -4.26 -15.87
N GLY A 49 -27.58 -3.69 -15.50
CA GLY A 49 -27.25 -3.42 -14.10
C GLY A 49 -27.09 -4.69 -13.23
N VAL A 50 -27.18 -5.87 -13.83
CA VAL A 50 -27.03 -7.15 -13.13
C VAL A 50 -25.55 -7.49 -13.03
N THR A 51 -25.06 -7.66 -11.81
CA THR A 51 -23.71 -8.19 -11.52
C THR A 51 -23.70 -9.68 -11.88
N SER A 52 -22.83 -10.06 -12.82
CA SER A 52 -22.57 -11.47 -13.11
C SER A 52 -21.80 -12.10 -11.94
N ASN A 53 -22.09 -13.36 -11.63
CA ASN A 53 -21.32 -14.13 -10.64
C ASN A 53 -19.90 -14.48 -11.11
N THR A 54 -19.60 -14.27 -12.40
CA THR A 54 -18.29 -14.51 -13.00
C THR A 54 -17.29 -13.47 -12.50
N SER A 55 -16.12 -13.88 -12.04
CA SER A 55 -15.05 -12.98 -11.62
C SER A 55 -14.18 -12.59 -12.81
N ILE A 56 -13.80 -11.31 -12.88
CA ILE A 56 -12.77 -10.81 -13.80
C ILE A 56 -11.58 -10.36 -12.96
N VAL A 57 -10.40 -10.90 -13.27
CA VAL A 57 -9.16 -10.47 -12.62
C VAL A 57 -8.60 -9.24 -13.32
N HIS A 58 -8.56 -8.12 -12.62
CA HIS A 58 -7.92 -6.89 -13.09
C HIS A 58 -6.50 -6.80 -12.54
N LYS A 59 -5.54 -6.40 -13.38
CA LYS A 59 -4.14 -6.23 -13.02
C LYS A 59 -3.75 -4.76 -13.15
N CYS A 60 -3.22 -4.21 -12.07
CA CYS A 60 -2.66 -2.86 -12.01
C CYS A 60 -1.15 -3.00 -11.80
N THR A 61 -0.35 -2.63 -12.80
CA THR A 61 1.11 -2.78 -12.76
C THR A 61 1.78 -1.42 -12.61
N ILE A 62 2.72 -1.34 -11.69
CA ILE A 62 3.62 -0.18 -11.50
C ILE A 62 5.01 -0.61 -11.96
N GLU A 63 5.52 0.09 -12.95
CA GLU A 63 6.85 -0.15 -13.51
C GLU A 63 7.92 0.56 -12.69
N ASN A 64 9.16 0.06 -12.82
CA ASN A 64 10.33 0.65 -12.16
C ASN A 64 10.18 0.81 -10.64
N PHE A 65 9.65 -0.24 -9.99
CA PHE A 65 9.54 -0.26 -8.54
C PHE A 65 10.94 -0.18 -7.90
N PRO A 66 11.12 0.67 -6.86
CA PRO A 66 12.45 0.89 -6.27
C PRO A 66 13.10 -0.40 -5.74
N LEU A 67 14.41 -0.52 -5.95
CA LEU A 67 15.21 -1.66 -5.52
C LEU A 67 16.19 -1.25 -4.41
N GLN A 68 16.58 -2.22 -3.58
CA GLN A 68 17.63 -2.05 -2.55
C GLN A 68 17.39 -0.88 -1.59
N ALA A 69 16.14 -0.54 -1.38
CA ALA A 69 15.72 0.52 -0.47
C ALA A 69 14.47 0.09 0.31
N TRP A 70 14.25 0.70 1.46
CA TRP A 70 12.95 0.63 2.11
C TRP A 70 11.94 1.42 1.29
N VAL A 71 10.84 0.79 1.00
CA VAL A 71 9.75 1.38 0.22
C VAL A 71 8.46 1.27 1.02
N ASN A 72 7.79 2.39 1.20
CA ASN A 72 6.44 2.40 1.74
C ASN A 72 5.45 2.18 0.59
N LEU A 73 4.70 1.10 0.64
CA LEU A 73 3.68 0.75 -0.36
C LEU A 73 2.31 0.80 0.30
N ILE A 74 1.44 1.67 -0.19
CA ILE A 74 0.05 1.75 0.24
C ILE A 74 -0.84 1.47 -0.96
N ILE A 75 -1.82 0.60 -0.76
CA ILE A 75 -2.83 0.26 -1.74
C ILE A 75 -4.17 0.61 -1.15
N SER A 76 -4.88 1.54 -1.79
CA SER A 76 -6.19 2.01 -1.38
C SER A 76 -7.23 1.63 -2.41
N LEU A 77 -8.28 0.99 -1.98
CA LEU A 77 -9.38 0.56 -2.83
C LEU A 77 -10.67 1.23 -2.35
N TYR A 78 -11.27 2.02 -3.23
CA TYR A 78 -12.57 2.63 -3.00
C TYR A 78 -13.49 2.44 -4.20
N GLY A 79 -14.58 1.73 -4.00
CA GLY A 79 -15.54 1.42 -5.07
C GLY A 79 -14.87 0.69 -6.24
N ARG A 80 -14.62 1.40 -7.34
CA ARG A 80 -13.96 0.89 -8.54
C ARG A 80 -12.59 1.52 -8.80
N THR A 81 -12.07 2.28 -7.85
CA THR A 81 -10.79 2.97 -7.97
C THR A 81 -9.76 2.30 -7.08
N LEU A 82 -8.66 1.89 -7.69
CA LEU A 82 -7.50 1.32 -7.00
C LEU A 82 -6.35 2.31 -7.11
N ASP A 83 -6.02 2.96 -6.00
CA ASP A 83 -4.91 3.90 -5.88
C ASP A 83 -3.69 3.23 -5.27
N VAL A 84 -2.54 3.47 -5.86
CA VAL A 84 -1.26 2.95 -5.39
C VAL A 84 -0.34 4.11 -5.05
N TYR A 85 0.13 4.11 -3.81
CA TYR A 85 1.09 5.09 -3.31
C TYR A 85 2.42 4.41 -3.04
N VAL A 86 3.49 5.05 -3.47
CA VAL A 86 4.87 4.65 -3.18
C VAL A 86 5.56 5.83 -2.50
N ASP A 87 6.12 5.59 -1.32
CA ASP A 87 6.77 6.60 -0.49
C ASP A 87 5.91 7.86 -0.29
N GLY A 88 4.63 7.61 0.03
CA GLY A 88 3.64 8.65 0.30
C GLY A 88 3.15 9.43 -0.93
N LYS A 89 3.55 9.04 -2.14
CA LYS A 89 3.14 9.70 -3.40
C LYS A 89 2.22 8.77 -4.20
N LEU A 90 1.14 9.32 -4.72
CA LEU A 90 0.27 8.60 -5.66
C LEU A 90 1.02 8.35 -6.96
N VAL A 91 1.32 7.09 -7.27
CA VAL A 91 2.06 6.70 -8.48
C VAL A 91 1.16 6.17 -9.58
N ARG A 92 0.01 5.59 -9.21
CA ARG A 92 -0.96 5.08 -10.18
C ARG A 92 -2.36 5.00 -9.58
N THR A 93 -3.34 5.32 -10.44
CA THR A 93 -4.75 5.02 -10.23
C THR A 93 -5.22 4.07 -11.32
N CYS A 94 -5.78 2.94 -10.95
CA CYS A 94 -6.38 1.98 -11.87
C CYS A 94 -7.90 1.93 -11.65
N VAL A 95 -8.65 1.99 -12.75
CA VAL A 95 -10.12 1.86 -12.72
C VAL A 95 -10.47 0.40 -12.95
N LEU A 96 -11.15 -0.18 -11.98
CA LEU A 96 -11.59 -1.58 -12.04
C LEU A 96 -12.82 -1.74 -12.94
N PRO A 97 -12.94 -2.87 -13.66
CA PRO A 97 -14.08 -3.15 -14.53
C PRO A 97 -15.40 -3.32 -13.76
N GLY A 98 -15.34 -3.52 -12.47
CA GLY A 98 -16.46 -3.66 -11.57
C GLY A 98 -16.07 -3.50 -10.13
N VAL A 99 -16.97 -3.70 -9.20
CA VAL A 99 -16.69 -3.67 -7.77
C VAL A 99 -15.80 -4.84 -7.40
N ALA A 100 -14.81 -4.60 -6.55
CA ALA A 100 -13.90 -5.64 -6.06
C ALA A 100 -14.68 -6.74 -5.32
N LYS A 101 -14.35 -7.97 -5.63
CA LYS A 101 -14.93 -9.14 -4.96
C LYS A 101 -14.18 -9.38 -3.66
N VAL A 102 -14.92 -9.43 -2.56
CA VAL A 102 -14.39 -9.77 -1.24
C VAL A 102 -14.80 -11.18 -0.89
N ASN A 103 -13.84 -12.01 -0.48
CA ASN A 103 -14.12 -13.32 0.09
C ASN A 103 -13.84 -13.30 1.60
N PRO A 104 -14.87 -13.31 2.46
CA PRO A 104 -14.67 -13.24 3.91
C PRO A 104 -13.95 -14.47 4.50
N ASN A 105 -13.99 -15.60 3.81
CA ASN A 105 -13.44 -16.87 4.30
C ASN A 105 -12.01 -17.16 3.82
N SER A 106 -11.36 -16.22 3.14
CA SER A 106 -9.98 -16.42 2.68
C SER A 106 -8.97 -15.77 3.62
N ASN A 107 -7.89 -16.51 3.90
CA ASN A 107 -6.79 -16.01 4.72
C ASN A 107 -5.85 -15.12 3.91
N LEU A 108 -5.37 -14.07 4.56
CA LEU A 108 -4.29 -13.25 4.05
C LEU A 108 -2.95 -13.95 4.30
N GLN A 109 -2.14 -14.08 3.26
CA GLN A 109 -0.80 -14.66 3.33
C GLN A 109 0.22 -13.59 2.98
N VAL A 110 1.21 -13.42 3.85
CA VAL A 110 2.34 -12.51 3.63
C VAL A 110 3.54 -13.33 3.23
N THR A 111 4.19 -12.94 2.12
CA THR A 111 5.38 -13.60 1.55
C THR A 111 5.28 -15.13 1.40
N PRO A 112 4.18 -15.68 0.85
CA PRO A 112 4.06 -17.12 0.64
C PRO A 112 5.03 -17.62 -0.43
N GLY A 113 5.26 -18.93 -0.47
CA GLY A 113 6.06 -19.58 -1.52
C GLY A 113 7.54 -19.18 -1.53
N GLY A 114 8.11 -18.81 -0.39
CA GLY A 114 9.50 -18.37 -0.27
C GLY A 114 9.72 -16.87 -0.46
N GLY A 115 8.66 -16.12 -0.75
CA GLY A 115 8.69 -14.65 -0.78
C GLY A 115 9.73 -14.04 -1.73
N PHE A 116 10.47 -13.06 -1.23
CA PHE A 116 11.54 -12.36 -1.94
C PHE A 116 12.76 -12.20 -1.02
N SER A 117 13.92 -11.87 -1.58
CA SER A 117 15.11 -11.56 -0.78
C SER A 117 15.02 -10.11 -0.27
N GLY A 118 14.59 -9.95 0.96
CA GLY A 118 14.37 -8.64 1.57
C GLY A 118 13.67 -8.75 2.92
N TYR A 119 13.25 -7.61 3.42
CA TYR A 119 12.56 -7.50 4.71
C TYR A 119 11.20 -6.81 4.50
N THR A 120 10.23 -7.21 5.30
CA THR A 120 8.93 -6.54 5.45
C THR A 120 8.77 -6.05 6.86
N SER A 121 8.22 -4.86 7.02
CA SER A 121 7.95 -4.25 8.31
C SER A 121 6.63 -3.50 8.28
N ASN A 122 6.01 -3.35 9.43
CA ASN A 122 4.84 -2.52 9.65
C ASN A 122 3.68 -2.82 8.68
N PHE A 123 3.24 -4.09 8.65
CA PHE A 123 2.07 -4.48 7.88
C PHE A 123 0.79 -4.02 8.61
N GLU A 124 0.03 -3.15 7.96
CA GLU A 124 -1.21 -2.60 8.50
C GLU A 124 -2.36 -2.75 7.51
N TYR A 125 -3.57 -2.90 8.03
CA TYR A 125 -4.80 -2.94 7.28
C TYR A 125 -5.78 -1.92 7.86
N TRP A 126 -6.40 -1.15 6.97
CA TRP A 126 -7.48 -0.22 7.30
C TRP A 126 -8.73 -0.62 6.55
N ASP A 127 -9.88 -0.45 7.18
CA ASP A 127 -11.19 -0.71 6.60
C ASP A 127 -11.75 0.48 5.79
N ASP A 128 -11.00 1.58 5.74
CA ASP A 128 -11.34 2.80 5.02
C ASP A 128 -10.29 3.15 3.94
N ALA A 129 -10.71 3.92 2.95
CA ALA A 129 -9.85 4.36 1.87
C ALA A 129 -8.90 5.47 2.32
N THR A 130 -7.67 5.40 1.85
CA THR A 130 -6.63 6.38 2.15
C THR A 130 -6.63 7.51 1.11
N ASN A 131 -6.50 8.74 1.57
CA ASN A 131 -6.27 9.90 0.73
C ASN A 131 -4.77 10.25 0.63
N PRO A 132 -4.33 11.12 -0.32
CA PRO A 132 -2.92 11.47 -0.49
C PRO A 132 -2.25 12.05 0.75
N GLN A 133 -2.97 12.85 1.55
CA GLN A 133 -2.42 13.43 2.78
C GLN A 133 -2.17 12.36 3.84
N GLN A 134 -3.10 11.43 3.99
CA GLN A 134 -2.94 10.29 4.91
C GLN A 134 -1.80 9.38 4.47
N ALA A 135 -1.71 9.07 3.17
CA ALA A 135 -0.61 8.27 2.62
C ALA A 135 0.76 8.91 2.89
N TYR A 136 0.86 10.22 2.74
CA TYR A 136 2.07 10.96 3.06
C TYR A 136 2.40 10.93 4.56
N ASN A 137 1.40 11.08 5.43
CA ASN A 137 1.59 11.02 6.88
C ASN A 137 2.06 9.62 7.34
N ILE A 138 1.48 8.55 6.77
CA ILE A 138 1.90 7.17 7.03
C ILE A 138 3.36 6.97 6.61
N TYR A 139 3.73 7.43 5.41
CA TYR A 139 5.12 7.39 4.96
C TYR A 139 6.07 8.13 5.92
N LYS A 140 5.69 9.34 6.34
CA LYS A 140 6.51 10.14 7.28
C LYS A 140 6.66 9.52 8.67
N SER A 141 5.72 8.71 9.12
CA SER A 141 5.83 7.99 10.40
C SER A 141 6.91 6.91 10.39
N GLY A 142 7.37 6.50 9.21
CA GLY A 142 8.46 5.54 9.02
C GLY A 142 8.07 4.08 9.24
N PHE A 143 8.99 3.17 8.95
CA PHE A 143 8.74 1.72 8.96
C PHE A 143 9.03 1.04 10.31
N GLY A 144 9.67 1.71 11.23
CA GLY A 144 10.15 1.13 12.49
C GLY A 144 9.36 1.52 13.73
N GLY A 145 8.26 2.27 13.57
CA GLY A 145 7.53 2.79 14.73
C GLY A 145 8.49 3.46 15.71
N SER A 146 9.31 4.41 15.25
CA SER A 146 10.33 5.04 16.08
C SER A 146 9.67 5.61 17.32
N GLN A 147 9.93 4.99 18.47
CA GLN A 147 9.55 5.57 19.78
C GLN A 147 10.07 7.00 19.92
N ILE A 148 11.16 7.32 19.22
CA ILE A 148 11.73 8.66 19.15
C ILE A 148 10.85 9.60 18.35
N GLY A 149 10.25 9.18 17.22
CA GLY A 149 9.29 10.00 16.46
C GLY A 149 8.01 10.28 17.24
N ASN A 150 7.50 9.31 17.99
CA ASN A 150 6.37 9.50 18.89
C ASN A 150 6.73 10.39 20.10
N LEU A 151 7.96 10.33 20.57
CA LEU A 151 8.45 11.26 21.61
C LEU A 151 8.47 12.71 21.10
N PHE A 152 8.95 12.95 19.88
CA PHE A 152 8.95 14.30 19.31
C PHE A 152 7.54 14.80 18.99
N ASN A 153 6.58 13.91 18.67
CA ASN A 153 5.18 14.29 18.52
C ASN A 153 4.45 14.58 19.85
N GLN A 154 5.00 14.09 20.99
CA GLN A 154 4.45 14.34 22.32
C GLN A 154 5.07 15.55 23.00
N TYR A 155 6.26 15.99 22.59
CA TYR A 155 6.95 17.13 23.17
C TYR A 155 7.07 18.24 22.14
N ARG A 156 6.48 19.39 22.48
CA ARG A 156 6.68 20.63 21.74
C ARG A 156 7.87 21.35 22.35
N ILE A 157 8.84 21.75 21.52
CA ILE A 157 9.96 22.58 21.96
C ILE A 157 9.58 24.03 21.61
N GLN A 158 9.34 24.81 22.64
CA GLN A 158 9.15 26.24 22.49
C GLN A 158 10.41 26.95 22.91
N VAL A 159 11.02 27.71 22.01
CA VAL A 159 12.18 28.54 22.30
C VAL A 159 11.72 29.99 22.43
N ASN A 160 11.88 30.56 23.63
CA ASN A 160 11.57 31.93 23.90
C ASN A 160 12.86 32.75 23.96
N PHE A 161 12.92 33.82 23.20
CA PHE A 161 14.01 34.80 23.29
C PHE A 161 13.58 35.86 24.32
N LEU A 162 14.34 35.93 25.41
CA LEU A 162 14.09 36.91 26.49
C LEU A 162 15.17 38.01 26.46
N ASN A 163 14.72 39.25 26.49
CA ASN A 163 15.54 40.41 26.75
C ASN A 163 15.08 41.04 28.04
N ASN A 164 15.97 41.12 29.03
CA ASN A 164 15.66 41.61 30.38
C ASN A 164 14.42 40.95 31.04
N GLY A 165 14.20 39.67 30.78
CA GLY A 165 13.07 38.89 31.32
C GLY A 165 11.76 39.06 30.54
N ILE A 166 11.74 39.81 29.46
CA ILE A 166 10.59 40.01 28.57
C ILE A 166 10.78 39.14 27.32
N VAL A 167 9.75 38.39 26.93
CA VAL A 167 9.76 37.58 25.74
C VAL A 167 9.65 38.49 24.51
N GLU A 168 10.72 38.60 23.72
CA GLU A 168 10.74 39.41 22.48
C GLU A 168 10.37 38.56 21.25
N GLY A 169 10.49 37.22 21.33
CA GLY A 169 10.10 36.32 20.26
C GLY A 169 10.03 34.90 20.73
N SER A 170 9.20 34.12 20.10
CA SER A 170 9.12 32.65 20.30
C SER A 170 8.92 31.94 18.98
N PHE A 171 9.52 30.74 18.84
CA PHE A 171 9.14 29.82 17.79
C PHE A 171 8.91 28.43 18.38
N GLU A 172 8.00 27.70 17.78
CA GLU A 172 7.61 26.35 18.15
C GLU A 172 8.03 25.39 17.03
N VAL A 173 8.68 24.27 17.38
CA VAL A 173 9.12 23.21 16.47
C VAL A 173 8.41 21.92 16.81
#